data_72dfa0b7c27bfc89479321682e469c20
#
_entry.id   72dfa0b7c27bfc89479321682e469c20
#
_cell.length_a   1.000
_cell.length_b   1.000
_cell.length_c   1.000
_cell.angle_alpha   90.00
_cell.angle_beta   90.00
_cell.angle_gamma   90.00
#
_symmetry.space_group_name_H-M   'P 1'
#
loop_
_entity.id
_entity.type
_entity.pdbx_description
1 polymer ?
#
loop_
_entity_poly.entity_id
_entity_poly.type
_entity_poly.pdbx_seq_one_letter_code
_entity_poly.pdbx_strand_id
1 'polypeptide(L)'
;MKKRMFYKKDYVKELLKIIRTETDTTKLPKLLSDYHEKDIAEAITLLSENERKQLYPVLGAQKVAEIFSYLDDSEKYIEELPIEKAAKVVSYMDADDALDILDDLTEHKKQELVSHLDEDTRKDVRRLLSYDDDEIGSCMTNNFIRISDKLSIREAMSALVRQAGEHDNISTIYVVDKDEKFVGAIDLKDLIIARENDALSDIISRSYPYVCEHEKINDCIDKIADYEEDSLPVLTKEGRIAGILTATDIVELVDDAMGDDYAKLGGLTSEEDLNETTIISMKKRLPWLIILLFLGMGVSSVVGIFESVVAVLPIVICFQSLVLDMAGNVGTQSLAVTIRVLMDENLNTRKKLYLLGKEIRIGFFNGISLGLMALVFLGVYIHFFKKYAWLSAFLISGCVGLSLVVAMVVSSMIGTTVPMFFHKIHVDPAVASGPLITTVNDLVAVVTYYGLAMVFLIDVFHI
;
A
#
# COMPACT_ATOMS: atom_id res chain seq x y z
N MET A 1 -38.85 -6.05 -15.58
CA MET A 1 -37.60 -6.54 -16.19
C MET A 1 -36.86 -7.37 -15.17
N LYS A 2 -36.87 -8.71 -15.26
CA LYS A 2 -36.11 -9.61 -14.41
C LYS A 2 -34.61 -9.45 -14.77
N LYS A 3 -33.77 -8.87 -13.87
CA LYS A 3 -32.34 -8.98 -13.97
C LYS A 3 -31.97 -10.47 -14.04
N ARG A 4 -31.44 -10.93 -15.17
CA ARG A 4 -30.72 -12.20 -15.24
C ARG A 4 -29.51 -12.06 -14.31
N MET A 5 -29.61 -12.60 -13.11
CA MET A 5 -28.42 -12.90 -12.32
C MET A 5 -27.65 -13.96 -13.11
N PHE A 6 -26.49 -13.55 -13.66
CA PHE A 6 -25.50 -14.52 -14.08
C PHE A 6 -25.05 -15.24 -12.80
N TYR A 7 -25.48 -16.48 -12.62
CA TYR A 7 -24.89 -17.37 -11.63
C TYR A 7 -23.42 -17.57 -12.05
N LYS A 8 -22.49 -16.94 -11.35
CA LYS A 8 -21.07 -17.27 -11.46
C LYS A 8 -20.98 -18.75 -11.04
N LYS A 9 -20.53 -19.61 -11.94
CA LYS A 9 -20.38 -21.04 -11.65
C LYS A 9 -19.36 -21.15 -10.50
N ASP A 10 -19.70 -21.88 -9.46
CA ASP A 10 -18.85 -22.06 -8.29
C ASP A 10 -17.86 -23.22 -8.64
N TYR A 11 -16.77 -22.86 -9.28
CA TYR A 11 -15.76 -23.82 -9.72
C TYR A 11 -15.06 -24.50 -8.55
N VAL A 12 -14.90 -23.82 -7.43
CA VAL A 12 -14.28 -24.39 -6.22
C VAL A 12 -15.08 -25.58 -5.70
N LYS A 13 -16.41 -25.48 -5.63
CA LYS A 13 -17.25 -26.64 -5.24
C LYS A 13 -17.18 -27.79 -6.23
N GLU A 14 -17.09 -27.49 -7.52
CA GLU A 14 -16.93 -28.50 -8.56
C GLU A 14 -15.59 -29.21 -8.44
N LEU A 15 -14.50 -28.46 -8.23
CA LEU A 15 -13.15 -28.97 -7.99
C LEU A 15 -13.08 -29.87 -6.75
N LEU A 16 -13.63 -29.43 -5.61
CA LEU A 16 -13.71 -30.25 -4.40
C LEU A 16 -14.44 -31.56 -4.64
N LYS A 17 -15.52 -31.55 -5.43
CA LYS A 17 -16.25 -32.77 -5.79
C LYS A 17 -15.39 -33.68 -6.67
N ILE A 18 -14.72 -33.13 -7.69
CA ILE A 18 -13.83 -33.92 -8.58
C ILE A 18 -12.70 -34.55 -7.76
N ILE A 19 -11.98 -33.76 -6.93
CA ILE A 19 -10.88 -34.27 -6.10
C ILE A 19 -11.31 -35.41 -5.14
N ARG A 20 -12.52 -35.27 -4.55
CA ARG A 20 -13.02 -36.24 -3.58
C ARG A 20 -13.69 -37.50 -4.21
N THR A 21 -14.17 -37.39 -5.46
CA THR A 21 -14.92 -38.50 -6.09
C THR A 21 -14.13 -39.27 -7.13
N GLU A 22 -13.11 -38.64 -7.76
CA GLU A 22 -12.29 -39.33 -8.75
C GLU A 22 -11.28 -40.26 -8.06
N THR A 23 -11.37 -41.53 -8.34
CA THR A 23 -10.49 -42.55 -7.76
C THR A 23 -9.31 -42.88 -8.67
N ASP A 24 -9.40 -42.53 -9.95
CA ASP A 24 -8.35 -42.75 -10.93
C ASP A 24 -7.35 -41.56 -10.93
N THR A 25 -6.24 -41.72 -10.20
CA THR A 25 -5.20 -40.72 -10.07
C THR A 25 -4.55 -40.34 -11.39
N THR A 26 -4.67 -41.15 -12.44
CA THR A 26 -4.11 -40.85 -13.77
C THR A 26 -4.97 -39.85 -14.58
N LYS A 27 -6.27 -39.76 -14.27
CA LYS A 27 -7.20 -38.84 -14.93
C LYS A 27 -7.29 -37.51 -14.24
N LEU A 28 -7.00 -37.45 -12.96
CA LEU A 28 -7.18 -36.25 -12.13
C LEU A 28 -6.41 -35.02 -12.65
N PRO A 29 -5.12 -35.12 -13.03
CA PRO A 29 -4.41 -33.98 -13.60
C PRO A 29 -5.08 -33.42 -14.86
N LYS A 30 -5.59 -34.28 -15.72
CA LYS A 30 -6.27 -33.84 -16.96
C LYS A 30 -7.63 -33.20 -16.67
N LEU A 31 -8.35 -33.64 -15.64
CA LEU A 31 -9.61 -33.01 -15.24
C LEU A 31 -9.38 -31.66 -14.59
N LEU A 32 -8.28 -31.50 -13.86
CA LEU A 32 -7.92 -30.25 -13.20
C LEU A 32 -7.31 -29.24 -14.16
N SER A 33 -6.70 -29.66 -15.28
CA SER A 33 -6.14 -28.74 -16.29
C SER A 33 -7.20 -27.93 -17.05
N ASP A 34 -8.49 -28.23 -16.92
CA ASP A 34 -9.59 -27.44 -17.45
C ASP A 34 -9.94 -26.22 -16.56
N TYR A 35 -9.32 -26.09 -15.38
CA TYR A 35 -9.58 -25.03 -14.39
C TYR A 35 -8.35 -24.16 -14.20
N HIS A 36 -8.59 -22.88 -13.86
CA HIS A 36 -7.53 -21.95 -13.56
C HIS A 36 -6.84 -22.31 -12.23
N GLU A 37 -5.53 -22.08 -12.14
CA GLU A 37 -4.68 -22.40 -10.98
C GLU A 37 -5.21 -21.74 -9.71
N LYS A 38 -5.69 -20.50 -9.78
CA LYS A 38 -6.32 -19.78 -8.66
C LYS A 38 -7.55 -20.50 -8.10
N ASP A 39 -8.42 -21.04 -8.96
CA ASP A 39 -9.59 -21.79 -8.49
C ASP A 39 -9.16 -23.10 -7.81
N ILE A 40 -8.08 -23.72 -8.31
CA ILE A 40 -7.50 -24.95 -7.70
C ILE A 40 -6.83 -24.59 -6.36
N ALA A 41 -6.11 -23.49 -6.26
CA ALA A 41 -5.51 -22.99 -5.03
C ALA A 41 -6.58 -22.76 -3.96
N GLU A 42 -7.68 -22.06 -4.30
CA GLU A 42 -8.81 -21.85 -3.41
C GLU A 42 -9.47 -23.18 -2.97
N ALA A 43 -9.55 -24.17 -3.86
CA ALA A 43 -10.05 -25.50 -3.49
C ALA A 43 -9.08 -26.21 -2.53
N ILE A 44 -7.76 -26.10 -2.70
CA ILE A 44 -6.73 -26.68 -1.84
C ILE A 44 -6.85 -26.15 -0.40
N THR A 45 -7.16 -24.88 -0.19
CA THR A 45 -7.34 -24.32 1.16
C THR A 45 -8.49 -24.98 1.94
N LEU A 46 -9.49 -25.52 1.21
CA LEU A 46 -10.67 -26.20 1.78
C LEU A 46 -10.52 -27.72 1.92
N LEU A 47 -9.40 -28.29 1.49
CA LEU A 47 -9.06 -29.69 1.68
C LEU A 47 -8.41 -29.92 3.05
N SER A 48 -8.57 -31.11 3.61
CA SER A 48 -7.79 -31.56 4.76
C SER A 48 -6.34 -31.81 4.36
N GLU A 49 -5.40 -31.74 5.31
CA GLU A 49 -3.98 -32.05 5.11
C GLU A 49 -3.75 -33.42 4.45
N ASN A 50 -4.53 -34.44 4.86
CA ASN A 50 -4.45 -35.75 4.27
C ASN A 50 -4.90 -35.80 2.80
N GLU A 51 -5.95 -35.05 2.43
CA GLU A 51 -6.41 -34.96 1.04
C GLU A 51 -5.35 -34.22 0.20
N ARG A 52 -4.74 -33.15 0.72
CA ARG A 52 -3.67 -32.41 0.04
C ARG A 52 -2.42 -33.27 -0.18
N LYS A 53 -1.94 -33.97 0.85
CA LYS A 53 -0.78 -34.86 0.75
C LYS A 53 -0.97 -36.02 -0.26
N GLN A 54 -2.22 -36.41 -0.54
CA GLN A 54 -2.52 -37.35 -1.60
C GLN A 54 -2.58 -36.69 -2.98
N LEU A 55 -2.98 -35.44 -3.05
CA LEU A 55 -3.14 -34.69 -4.30
C LEU A 55 -1.79 -34.24 -4.88
N TYR A 56 -0.87 -33.69 -4.06
CA TYR A 56 0.40 -33.16 -4.53
C TYR A 56 1.23 -34.12 -5.41
N PRO A 57 1.41 -35.41 -5.06
CA PRO A 57 2.13 -36.35 -5.93
C PRO A 57 1.44 -36.60 -7.27
N VAL A 58 0.12 -36.42 -7.33
CA VAL A 58 -0.68 -36.64 -8.54
C VAL A 58 -0.55 -35.48 -9.50
N LEU A 59 -0.50 -34.25 -8.98
CA LEU A 59 -0.30 -33.03 -9.76
C LEU A 59 1.13 -32.91 -10.32
N GLY A 60 2.11 -33.37 -9.54
CA GLY A 60 3.52 -33.18 -9.85
C GLY A 60 4.06 -31.82 -9.38
N ALA A 61 5.39 -31.72 -9.24
CA ALA A 61 6.03 -30.55 -8.62
C ALA A 61 5.79 -29.25 -9.37
N GLN A 62 5.87 -29.26 -10.69
CA GLN A 62 5.64 -28.06 -11.52
C GLN A 62 4.22 -27.51 -11.34
N LYS A 63 3.19 -28.38 -11.45
CA LYS A 63 1.80 -27.92 -11.29
C LYS A 63 1.48 -27.49 -9.85
N VAL A 64 2.14 -28.06 -8.86
CA VAL A 64 2.02 -27.63 -7.47
C VAL A 64 2.68 -26.25 -7.29
N ALA A 65 3.81 -25.98 -7.93
CA ALA A 65 4.45 -24.66 -7.93
C ALA A 65 3.51 -23.59 -8.49
N GLU A 66 2.98 -23.79 -9.72
CA GLU A 66 2.02 -22.89 -10.36
C GLU A 66 0.76 -22.61 -9.50
N ILE A 67 0.31 -23.56 -8.70
CA ILE A 67 -0.84 -23.38 -7.80
C ILE A 67 -0.44 -22.63 -6.53
N PHE A 68 0.74 -22.90 -6.00
CA PHE A 68 1.20 -22.31 -4.74
C PHE A 68 1.51 -20.81 -4.87
N SER A 69 1.88 -20.33 -6.07
CA SER A 69 2.00 -18.89 -6.36
C SER A 69 0.67 -18.10 -6.24
N TYR A 70 -0.46 -18.79 -6.08
CA TYR A 70 -1.76 -18.18 -5.81
C TYR A 70 -2.25 -18.34 -4.37
N LEU A 71 -1.40 -18.80 -3.44
CA LEU A 71 -1.75 -19.02 -2.04
C LEU A 71 -1.09 -17.96 -1.14
N ASP A 72 -1.89 -17.23 -0.37
CA ASP A 72 -1.39 -16.21 0.55
C ASP A 72 -0.49 -16.76 1.68
N ASP A 73 -0.72 -18.00 2.14
CA ASP A 73 0.02 -18.69 3.22
C ASP A 73 0.77 -19.92 2.66
N SER A 74 1.45 -19.81 1.54
CA SER A 74 2.06 -20.93 0.80
C SER A 74 3.11 -21.71 1.61
N GLU A 75 3.79 -21.08 2.58
CA GLU A 75 4.76 -21.68 3.48
C GLU A 75 4.15 -22.85 4.30
N LYS A 76 2.88 -22.74 4.71
CA LYS A 76 2.17 -23.81 5.44
C LYS A 76 2.03 -25.09 4.62
N TYR A 77 1.79 -24.93 3.32
CA TYR A 77 1.61 -26.06 2.39
C TYR A 77 2.93 -26.65 1.94
N ILE A 78 3.98 -25.83 1.83
CA ILE A 78 5.36 -26.28 1.61
C ILE A 78 5.83 -27.12 2.79
N GLU A 79 5.52 -26.73 4.03
CA GLU A 79 5.86 -27.49 5.24
C GLU A 79 5.17 -28.85 5.34
N GLU A 80 4.06 -29.06 4.62
CA GLU A 80 3.41 -30.39 4.53
C GLU A 80 4.19 -31.39 3.67
N LEU A 81 5.13 -30.92 2.85
CA LEU A 81 5.92 -31.74 1.94
C LEU A 81 7.25 -32.21 2.59
N PRO A 82 7.74 -33.40 2.25
CA PRO A 82 9.12 -33.77 2.55
C PRO A 82 10.09 -32.77 1.91
N ILE A 83 11.19 -32.43 2.60
CA ILE A 83 12.12 -31.37 2.20
C ILE A 83 12.61 -31.46 0.74
N GLU A 84 12.90 -32.67 0.26
CA GLU A 84 13.33 -32.94 -1.12
C GLU A 84 12.23 -32.61 -2.14
N LYS A 85 10.96 -32.81 -1.78
CA LYS A 85 9.81 -32.48 -2.64
C LYS A 85 9.49 -31.01 -2.56
N ALA A 86 9.56 -30.41 -1.38
CA ALA A 86 9.41 -28.96 -1.17
C ALA A 86 10.46 -28.21 -2.00
N ALA A 87 11.73 -28.58 -1.90
CA ALA A 87 12.79 -28.00 -2.72
C ALA A 87 12.54 -28.10 -4.22
N LYS A 88 12.00 -29.27 -4.67
CA LYS A 88 11.66 -29.44 -6.07
C LYS A 88 10.46 -28.59 -6.51
N VAL A 89 9.48 -28.33 -5.65
CA VAL A 89 8.36 -27.42 -5.94
C VAL A 89 8.90 -26.00 -6.04
N VAL A 90 9.67 -25.54 -5.06
CA VAL A 90 10.27 -24.20 -5.04
C VAL A 90 11.20 -23.96 -6.24
N SER A 91 11.91 -25.00 -6.71
CA SER A 91 12.76 -24.89 -7.92
C SER A 91 11.97 -24.74 -9.24
N TYR A 92 10.64 -24.90 -9.22
CA TYR A 92 9.77 -24.63 -10.37
C TYR A 92 9.04 -23.28 -10.26
N MET A 93 9.20 -22.56 -9.16
CA MET A 93 8.63 -21.23 -8.96
C MET A 93 9.51 -20.15 -9.57
N ASP A 94 8.94 -19.00 -9.85
CA ASP A 94 9.73 -17.82 -10.14
C ASP A 94 10.56 -17.44 -8.90
N ALA A 95 11.65 -16.73 -9.11
CA ALA A 95 12.64 -16.54 -8.05
C ALA A 95 12.11 -15.65 -6.91
N ASP A 96 11.25 -14.70 -7.22
CA ASP A 96 10.49 -13.84 -6.32
C ASP A 96 9.49 -14.67 -5.48
N ASP A 97 8.59 -15.44 -6.10
CA ASP A 97 7.68 -16.36 -5.41
C ASP A 97 8.43 -17.34 -4.46
N ALA A 98 9.58 -17.83 -4.93
CA ALA A 98 10.42 -18.72 -4.11
C ALA A 98 11.01 -17.99 -2.90
N LEU A 99 11.35 -16.70 -3.03
CA LEU A 99 11.85 -15.86 -1.95
C LEU A 99 10.77 -15.61 -0.90
N ASP A 100 9.56 -15.25 -1.31
CA ASP A 100 8.42 -14.98 -0.41
C ASP A 100 8.15 -16.17 0.50
N ILE A 101 8.10 -17.38 -0.08
CA ILE A 101 7.97 -18.62 0.72
C ILE A 101 9.13 -18.78 1.71
N LEU A 102 10.35 -18.46 1.29
CA LEU A 102 11.52 -18.62 2.14
C LEU A 102 11.55 -17.62 3.29
N ASP A 103 11.03 -16.41 3.09
CA ASP A 103 11.02 -15.37 4.12
C ASP A 103 10.01 -15.66 5.24
N ASP A 104 8.93 -16.35 4.93
CA ASP A 104 7.93 -16.80 5.91
C ASP A 104 8.35 -18.04 6.69
N LEU A 105 9.41 -18.73 6.26
CA LEU A 105 9.95 -19.89 6.97
C LEU A 105 10.88 -19.50 8.13
N THR A 106 10.98 -20.37 9.14
CA THR A 106 11.99 -20.20 10.19
C THR A 106 13.39 -20.32 9.60
N GLU A 107 14.38 -19.57 10.13
CA GLU A 107 15.78 -19.56 9.66
C GLU A 107 16.38 -20.96 9.46
N HIS A 108 16.08 -21.92 10.35
CA HIS A 108 16.56 -23.29 10.24
C HIS A 108 15.97 -23.99 8.99
N LYS A 109 14.67 -23.86 8.77
CA LYS A 109 13.99 -24.48 7.62
C LYS A 109 14.38 -23.80 6.30
N LYS A 110 14.51 -22.45 6.30
CA LYS A 110 15.00 -21.67 5.17
C LYS A 110 16.37 -22.18 4.71
N GLN A 111 17.35 -22.30 5.62
CA GLN A 111 18.67 -22.83 5.29
C GLN A 111 18.64 -24.29 4.80
N GLU A 112 17.83 -25.13 5.43
CA GLU A 112 17.64 -26.53 5.02
C GLU A 112 17.06 -26.61 3.61
N LEU A 113 15.98 -25.87 3.32
CA LEU A 113 15.32 -25.85 2.01
C LEU A 113 16.26 -25.32 0.93
N VAL A 114 16.91 -24.17 1.15
CA VAL A 114 17.90 -23.59 0.23
C VAL A 114 19.05 -24.58 -0.07
N SER A 115 19.46 -25.41 0.88
CA SER A 115 20.51 -26.41 0.64
C SER A 115 20.11 -27.53 -0.32
N HIS A 116 18.78 -27.77 -0.48
CA HIS A 116 18.21 -28.80 -1.34
C HIS A 116 17.73 -28.29 -2.69
N LEU A 117 17.70 -26.94 -2.91
CA LEU A 117 17.39 -26.34 -4.20
C LEU A 117 18.44 -26.76 -5.25
N ASP A 118 18.06 -26.78 -6.52
CA ASP A 118 19.02 -26.90 -7.62
C ASP A 118 19.98 -25.70 -7.68
N GLU A 119 21.06 -25.83 -8.49
CA GLU A 119 22.14 -24.85 -8.48
C GLU A 119 21.72 -23.49 -9.04
N ASP A 120 20.84 -23.48 -10.07
CA ASP A 120 20.38 -22.27 -10.73
C ASP A 120 19.42 -21.50 -9.81
N THR A 121 18.35 -22.13 -9.34
CA THR A 121 17.40 -21.53 -8.38
C THR A 121 18.10 -21.02 -7.12
N ARG A 122 19.06 -21.81 -6.58
CA ARG A 122 19.82 -21.38 -5.41
C ARG A 122 20.65 -20.13 -5.66
N LYS A 123 21.19 -19.98 -6.85
CA LYS A 123 21.97 -18.79 -7.23
C LYS A 123 21.06 -17.58 -7.34
N ASP A 124 19.88 -17.74 -7.96
CA ASP A 124 18.93 -16.65 -8.14
C ASP A 124 18.34 -16.20 -6.80
N VAL A 125 17.88 -17.10 -5.96
CA VAL A 125 17.41 -16.81 -4.60
C VAL A 125 18.50 -16.10 -3.76
N ARG A 126 19.77 -16.57 -3.81
CA ARG A 126 20.86 -15.89 -3.09
C ARG A 126 21.15 -14.50 -3.61
N ARG A 127 20.92 -14.26 -4.89
CA ARG A 127 21.04 -12.93 -5.48
C ARG A 127 19.94 -12.02 -4.95
N LEU A 128 18.67 -12.46 -4.95
CA LEU A 128 17.55 -11.69 -4.40
C LEU A 128 17.77 -11.38 -2.91
N LEU A 129 18.17 -12.36 -2.12
CA LEU A 129 18.53 -12.18 -0.69
C LEU A 129 19.70 -11.22 -0.44
N SER A 130 20.42 -10.76 -1.46
CA SER A 130 21.51 -9.78 -1.32
C SER A 130 21.05 -8.33 -1.41
N TYR A 131 19.81 -8.09 -1.82
CA TYR A 131 19.18 -6.77 -1.81
C TYR A 131 18.48 -6.51 -0.48
N ASP A 132 18.29 -5.24 -0.15
CA ASP A 132 17.43 -4.85 0.97
C ASP A 132 15.96 -5.07 0.58
N ASP A 133 15.08 -5.42 1.52
CA ASP A 133 13.66 -5.73 1.26
C ASP A 133 12.89 -4.56 0.62
N ASP A 134 13.38 -3.33 0.75
CA ASP A 134 12.79 -2.13 0.15
C ASP A 134 13.44 -1.73 -1.20
N GLU A 135 14.33 -2.54 -1.75
CA GLU A 135 14.96 -2.34 -3.07
C GLU A 135 14.23 -3.13 -4.16
N ILE A 136 14.10 -2.56 -5.36
CA ILE A 136 13.51 -3.20 -6.55
C ILE A 136 14.14 -4.57 -6.85
N GLY A 137 15.43 -4.71 -6.56
CA GLY A 137 16.16 -5.97 -6.79
C GLY A 137 15.64 -7.16 -5.98
N SER A 138 14.93 -6.94 -4.86
CA SER A 138 14.34 -8.02 -4.05
C SER A 138 13.10 -8.65 -4.69
N CYS A 139 12.37 -7.88 -5.52
CA CYS A 139 11.06 -8.26 -6.09
C CYS A 139 11.14 -8.66 -7.58
N MET A 140 12.35 -8.79 -8.16
CA MET A 140 12.50 -9.08 -9.59
C MET A 140 12.54 -10.58 -9.88
N THR A 141 11.93 -10.98 -11.00
CA THR A 141 12.08 -12.33 -11.55
C THR A 141 13.10 -12.40 -12.69
N ASN A 142 13.67 -13.58 -12.92
CA ASN A 142 14.54 -13.86 -14.08
C ASN A 142 13.80 -14.55 -15.23
N ASN A 143 12.49 -14.69 -15.13
CA ASN A 143 11.61 -15.33 -16.10
C ASN A 143 11.27 -14.37 -17.27
N PHE A 144 12.22 -14.13 -18.19
CA PHE A 144 12.03 -13.23 -19.32
C PHE A 144 12.82 -13.63 -20.57
N ILE A 145 12.35 -13.14 -21.72
CA ILE A 145 13.00 -13.36 -23.02
C ILE A 145 13.98 -12.22 -23.34
N ARG A 146 15.21 -12.56 -23.72
CA ARG A 146 16.19 -11.60 -24.24
C ARG A 146 16.78 -12.02 -25.58
N ILE A 147 17.01 -11.05 -26.47
CA ILE A 147 17.59 -11.25 -27.77
C ILE A 147 18.65 -10.19 -28.10
N SER A 148 19.58 -10.49 -29.01
CA SER A 148 20.56 -9.51 -29.49
C SER A 148 19.98 -8.56 -30.55
N ASP A 149 20.40 -7.29 -30.48
CA ASP A 149 20.05 -6.24 -31.46
C ASP A 149 20.56 -6.50 -32.89
N LYS A 150 21.40 -7.52 -33.08
CA LYS A 150 22.01 -7.88 -34.38
C LYS A 150 21.26 -8.96 -35.15
N LEU A 151 20.23 -9.54 -34.55
CA LEU A 151 19.47 -10.61 -35.18
C LEU A 151 18.57 -10.06 -36.32
N SER A 152 18.32 -10.90 -37.31
CA SER A 152 17.21 -10.70 -38.25
C SER A 152 15.88 -11.05 -37.57
N ILE A 153 14.75 -10.59 -38.14
CA ILE A 153 13.39 -10.92 -37.64
C ILE A 153 13.21 -12.45 -37.48
N ARG A 154 13.69 -13.23 -38.48
CA ARG A 154 13.59 -14.69 -38.44
C ARG A 154 14.42 -15.32 -37.31
N GLU A 155 15.63 -14.82 -37.08
CA GLU A 155 16.50 -15.30 -36.00
C GLU A 155 15.94 -14.89 -34.65
N ALA A 156 15.40 -13.66 -34.51
CA ALA A 156 14.73 -13.17 -33.30
C ALA A 156 13.52 -14.06 -32.95
N MET A 157 12.64 -14.36 -33.91
CA MET A 157 11.53 -15.28 -33.75
C MET A 157 12.01 -16.70 -33.35
N SER A 158 13.08 -17.19 -33.94
CA SER A 158 13.63 -18.50 -33.56
C SER A 158 14.24 -18.50 -32.16
N ALA A 159 14.84 -17.40 -31.72
CA ALA A 159 15.36 -17.23 -30.37
C ALA A 159 14.23 -17.16 -29.34
N LEU A 160 13.16 -16.43 -29.66
CA LEU A 160 11.93 -16.39 -28.84
C LEU A 160 11.34 -17.79 -28.63
N VAL A 161 11.05 -18.51 -29.73
CA VAL A 161 10.44 -19.86 -29.67
C VAL A 161 11.28 -20.82 -28.84
N ARG A 162 12.59 -20.73 -28.89
CA ARG A 162 13.48 -21.57 -28.09
C ARG A 162 13.39 -21.25 -26.59
N GLN A 163 13.36 -19.95 -26.23
CA GLN A 163 13.30 -19.50 -24.85
C GLN A 163 11.90 -19.64 -24.25
N ALA A 164 10.84 -19.52 -25.04
CA ALA A 164 9.45 -19.65 -24.60
C ALA A 164 9.08 -21.06 -24.07
N GLY A 165 9.98 -22.05 -24.17
CA GLY A 165 9.82 -23.36 -23.51
C GLY A 165 10.29 -23.37 -22.06
N GLU A 166 11.02 -22.34 -21.63
CA GLU A 166 11.62 -22.20 -20.30
C GLU A 166 11.13 -20.94 -19.57
N HIS A 167 10.57 -19.96 -20.29
CA HIS A 167 10.10 -18.68 -19.78
C HIS A 167 8.66 -18.41 -20.19
N ASP A 168 7.84 -17.98 -19.25
CA ASP A 168 6.41 -17.72 -19.46
C ASP A 168 6.13 -16.24 -19.80
N ASN A 169 7.00 -15.30 -19.37
CA ASN A 169 6.89 -13.88 -19.68
C ASN A 169 7.42 -13.58 -21.09
N ILE A 170 6.58 -13.81 -22.09
CA ILE A 170 6.91 -13.71 -23.52
C ILE A 170 6.30 -12.48 -24.19
N SER A 171 5.40 -11.75 -23.52
CA SER A 171 4.70 -10.58 -24.10
C SER A 171 5.68 -9.48 -24.49
N THR A 172 6.70 -9.26 -23.67
CA THR A 172 7.78 -8.30 -23.90
C THR A 172 9.11 -9.02 -24.12
N ILE A 173 9.79 -8.68 -25.19
CA ILE A 173 11.09 -9.25 -25.57
C ILE A 173 12.15 -8.18 -25.39
N TYR A 174 13.10 -8.40 -24.51
CA TYR A 174 14.16 -7.44 -24.21
C TYR A 174 15.33 -7.58 -25.17
N VAL A 175 15.81 -6.43 -25.65
CA VAL A 175 16.89 -6.37 -26.63
C VAL A 175 18.16 -5.88 -25.95
N VAL A 176 19.26 -6.63 -26.17
CA VAL A 176 20.57 -6.30 -25.63
C VAL A 176 21.61 -6.12 -26.74
N ASP A 177 22.63 -5.32 -26.47
CA ASP A 177 23.76 -5.15 -27.37
C ASP A 177 24.82 -6.27 -27.20
N LYS A 178 25.95 -6.16 -27.92
CA LYS A 178 27.07 -7.10 -27.82
C LYS A 178 27.73 -7.17 -26.42
N ASP A 179 27.58 -6.15 -25.60
CA ASP A 179 28.13 -6.04 -24.25
C ASP A 179 27.08 -6.41 -23.17
N GLU A 180 25.96 -7.06 -23.60
CA GLU A 180 24.80 -7.47 -22.79
C GLU A 180 24.08 -6.27 -22.12
N LYS A 181 24.20 -5.06 -22.67
CA LYS A 181 23.49 -3.88 -22.18
C LYS A 181 22.12 -3.75 -22.80
N PHE A 182 21.18 -3.29 -22.03
CA PHE A 182 19.81 -3.02 -22.47
C PHE A 182 19.76 -1.95 -23.56
N VAL A 183 19.07 -2.24 -24.64
CA VAL A 183 18.91 -1.34 -25.80
C VAL A 183 17.46 -0.85 -25.92
N GLY A 184 16.50 -1.70 -25.54
CA GLY A 184 15.08 -1.45 -25.68
C GLY A 184 14.28 -2.75 -25.59
N ALA A 185 12.99 -2.67 -25.86
CA ALA A 185 12.09 -3.82 -25.86
C ALA A 185 11.30 -3.92 -27.17
N ILE A 186 10.74 -5.09 -27.43
CA ILE A 186 9.87 -5.37 -28.58
C ILE A 186 8.62 -6.06 -28.02
N ASP A 187 7.44 -5.58 -28.39
CA ASP A 187 6.20 -6.29 -28.13
C ASP A 187 6.13 -7.57 -28.98
N LEU A 188 5.72 -8.67 -28.39
CA LEU A 188 5.51 -9.93 -29.10
C LEU A 188 4.64 -9.75 -30.34
N LYS A 189 3.60 -8.91 -30.24
CA LYS A 189 2.72 -8.57 -31.38
C LYS A 189 3.51 -7.98 -32.54
N ASP A 190 4.43 -7.06 -32.26
CA ASP A 190 5.20 -6.38 -33.32
C ASP A 190 6.18 -7.35 -33.99
N LEU A 191 6.79 -8.25 -33.25
CA LEU A 191 7.63 -9.31 -33.78
C LEU A 191 6.83 -10.29 -34.64
N ILE A 192 5.58 -10.64 -34.26
CA ILE A 192 4.70 -11.56 -35.02
C ILE A 192 4.27 -10.94 -36.36
N ILE A 193 4.00 -9.63 -36.43
CA ILE A 193 3.51 -8.96 -37.64
C ILE A 193 4.66 -8.51 -38.56
N ALA A 194 5.90 -8.44 -38.05
CA ALA A 194 7.08 -8.04 -38.82
C ALA A 194 7.35 -9.03 -39.97
N ARG A 195 7.79 -8.49 -41.08
CA ARG A 195 8.15 -9.30 -42.26
C ARG A 195 9.62 -9.69 -42.24
N GLU A 196 9.97 -10.78 -42.85
CA GLU A 196 11.34 -11.32 -42.88
C GLU A 196 12.39 -10.30 -43.41
N ASN A 197 11.98 -9.36 -44.26
CA ASN A 197 12.86 -8.33 -44.85
C ASN A 197 12.89 -7.03 -44.04
N ASP A 198 12.10 -6.90 -42.99
CA ASP A 198 12.12 -5.71 -42.14
C ASP A 198 13.36 -5.74 -41.24
N ALA A 199 13.87 -4.57 -40.88
CA ALA A 199 14.98 -4.50 -39.94
C ALA A 199 14.47 -4.63 -38.50
N LEU A 200 15.11 -5.47 -37.68
CA LEU A 200 14.76 -5.61 -36.28
C LEU A 200 14.79 -4.26 -35.54
N SER A 201 15.74 -3.39 -35.92
CA SER A 201 15.89 -2.04 -35.37
C SER A 201 14.65 -1.15 -35.47
N ASP A 202 13.75 -1.44 -36.45
CA ASP A 202 12.57 -0.61 -36.72
C ASP A 202 11.39 -0.91 -35.79
N ILE A 203 11.43 -2.08 -35.13
CA ILE A 203 10.42 -2.51 -34.16
C ILE A 203 10.91 -2.44 -32.70
N ILE A 204 12.17 -2.03 -32.46
CA ILE A 204 12.69 -1.85 -31.10
C ILE A 204 12.21 -0.52 -30.53
N SER A 205 11.46 -0.56 -29.45
CA SER A 205 11.16 0.59 -28.60
C SER A 205 12.37 0.95 -27.74
N ARG A 206 13.12 1.99 -28.14
CA ARG A 206 14.35 2.42 -27.45
C ARG A 206 14.08 3.31 -26.23
N SER A 207 12.89 3.86 -26.13
CA SER A 207 12.43 4.67 -24.99
C SER A 207 11.64 3.84 -23.98
N TYR A 208 11.80 2.51 -24.01
CA TYR A 208 11.11 1.63 -23.07
C TYR A 208 11.53 1.94 -21.64
N PRO A 209 10.58 2.04 -20.68
CA PRO A 209 10.86 2.36 -19.31
C PRO A 209 11.69 1.26 -18.63
N TYR A 210 12.44 1.64 -17.60
CA TYR A 210 13.22 0.72 -16.78
C TYR A 210 13.40 1.26 -15.38
N VAL A 211 13.77 0.37 -14.46
CA VAL A 211 14.16 0.69 -13.07
C VAL A 211 15.55 0.10 -12.79
N CYS A 212 16.21 0.56 -11.71
CA CYS A 212 17.52 0.04 -11.31
C CYS A 212 17.39 -0.87 -10.07
N GLU A 213 18.25 -1.89 -9.99
CA GLU A 213 18.22 -2.93 -8.95
C GLU A 213 18.28 -2.39 -7.50
N HIS A 214 18.92 -1.22 -7.27
CA HIS A 214 19.05 -0.58 -5.96
C HIS A 214 18.15 0.65 -5.78
N GLU A 215 17.22 0.90 -6.69
CA GLU A 215 16.20 1.92 -6.44
C GLU A 215 15.24 1.43 -5.36
N LYS A 216 14.81 2.35 -4.50
CA LYS A 216 13.82 2.01 -3.47
C LYS A 216 12.43 1.92 -4.10
N ILE A 217 11.66 0.91 -3.69
CA ILE A 217 10.31 0.66 -4.19
C ILE A 217 9.45 1.91 -4.09
N ASN A 218 9.43 2.57 -2.93
CA ASN A 218 8.63 3.76 -2.67
C ASN A 218 9.01 4.99 -3.53
N ASP A 219 10.26 5.06 -4.03
CA ASP A 219 10.72 6.18 -4.85
C ASP A 219 10.34 6.03 -6.33
N CYS A 220 10.05 4.82 -6.78
CA CYS A 220 9.77 4.53 -8.19
C CYS A 220 8.36 3.99 -8.47
N ILE A 221 7.57 3.69 -7.43
CA ILE A 221 6.28 3.01 -7.57
C ILE A 221 5.29 3.79 -8.44
N ASP A 222 5.17 5.10 -8.25
CA ASP A 222 4.31 5.96 -9.08
C ASP A 222 4.76 5.98 -10.53
N LYS A 223 6.09 6.04 -10.76
CA LYS A 223 6.69 6.00 -12.09
C LYS A 223 6.43 4.66 -12.77
N ILE A 224 6.54 3.55 -12.03
CA ILE A 224 6.27 2.20 -12.53
C ILE A 224 4.80 2.07 -12.94
N ALA A 225 3.87 2.52 -12.09
CA ALA A 225 2.43 2.45 -12.33
C ALA A 225 1.98 3.30 -13.53
N ASP A 226 2.64 4.44 -13.80
CA ASP A 226 2.26 5.37 -14.87
C ASP A 226 2.53 4.83 -16.29
N TYR A 227 3.43 3.84 -16.44
CA TYR A 227 3.78 3.33 -17.78
C TYR A 227 2.81 2.28 -18.32
N GLU A 228 2.02 1.62 -17.46
CA GLU A 228 1.03 0.59 -17.86
C GLU A 228 1.61 -0.52 -18.77
N GLU A 229 2.89 -0.88 -18.61
CA GLU A 229 3.56 -1.92 -19.38
C GLU A 229 3.33 -3.32 -18.76
N ASP A 230 3.37 -4.37 -19.61
CA ASP A 230 3.23 -5.76 -19.17
C ASP A 230 4.37 -6.22 -18.24
N SER A 231 5.56 -5.64 -18.42
CA SER A 231 6.73 -5.87 -17.56
C SER A 231 7.77 -4.77 -17.73
N LEU A 232 8.60 -4.54 -16.71
CA LEU A 232 9.67 -3.54 -16.72
C LEU A 232 11.03 -4.20 -16.45
N PRO A 233 12.09 -3.90 -17.24
CA PRO A 233 13.42 -4.43 -16.99
C PRO A 233 14.06 -3.72 -15.80
N VAL A 234 14.65 -4.52 -14.93
CA VAL A 234 15.48 -4.07 -13.81
C VAL A 234 16.94 -4.07 -14.26
N LEU A 235 17.60 -2.93 -14.20
CA LEU A 235 18.97 -2.78 -14.72
C LEU A 235 19.99 -2.67 -13.59
N THR A 236 21.16 -3.30 -13.83
CA THR A 236 22.37 -3.07 -13.02
C THR A 236 22.95 -1.68 -13.29
N LYS A 237 23.89 -1.25 -12.43
CA LYS A 237 24.66 0.00 -12.62
C LYS A 237 25.40 0.06 -13.97
N GLU A 238 25.75 -1.08 -14.54
CA GLU A 238 26.42 -1.20 -15.85
C GLU A 238 25.44 -1.15 -17.02
N GLY A 239 24.11 -1.11 -16.75
CA GLY A 239 23.05 -1.09 -17.75
C GLY A 239 22.72 -2.47 -18.35
N ARG A 240 23.04 -3.56 -17.64
CA ARG A 240 22.65 -4.93 -17.99
C ARG A 240 21.31 -5.27 -17.34
N ILE A 241 20.55 -6.14 -17.94
CA ILE A 241 19.30 -6.61 -17.36
C ILE A 241 19.62 -7.56 -16.20
N ALA A 242 19.19 -7.19 -15.02
CA ALA A 242 19.29 -7.96 -13.79
C ALA A 242 18.13 -8.97 -13.64
N GLY A 243 16.94 -8.55 -13.98
CA GLY A 243 15.67 -9.24 -13.94
C GLY A 243 14.59 -8.37 -14.56
N ILE A 244 13.35 -8.73 -14.32
CA ILE A 244 12.18 -7.92 -14.68
C ILE A 244 11.20 -7.84 -13.50
N LEU A 245 10.37 -6.80 -13.50
CA LEU A 245 9.12 -6.76 -12.74
C LEU A 245 7.97 -7.03 -13.69
N THR A 246 7.09 -7.95 -13.37
CA THR A 246 5.87 -8.21 -14.15
C THR A 246 4.75 -7.25 -13.77
N ALA A 247 3.69 -7.18 -14.58
CA ALA A 247 2.50 -6.38 -14.23
C ALA A 247 1.85 -6.85 -12.91
N THR A 248 1.96 -8.13 -12.57
CA THR A 248 1.45 -8.67 -11.31
C THR A 248 2.24 -8.14 -10.14
N ASP A 249 3.58 -8.22 -10.19
CA ASP A 249 4.47 -7.69 -9.14
C ASP A 249 4.27 -6.19 -8.96
N ILE A 250 4.11 -5.45 -10.07
CA ILE A 250 3.83 -4.01 -10.02
C ILE A 250 2.52 -3.71 -9.27
N VAL A 251 1.45 -4.48 -9.54
CA VAL A 251 0.16 -4.30 -8.85
C VAL A 251 0.30 -4.63 -7.37
N GLU A 252 1.02 -5.68 -7.02
CA GLU A 252 1.27 -6.09 -5.62
C GLU A 252 2.07 -5.03 -4.87
N LEU A 253 3.18 -4.57 -5.43
CA LEU A 253 3.99 -3.48 -4.85
C LEU A 253 3.19 -2.18 -4.65
N VAL A 254 2.28 -1.85 -5.57
CA VAL A 254 1.38 -0.68 -5.43
C VAL A 254 0.38 -0.90 -4.31
N ASP A 255 -0.20 -2.10 -4.19
CA ASP A 255 -1.18 -2.44 -3.14
C ASP A 255 -0.53 -2.39 -1.76
N ASP A 256 0.64 -2.99 -1.59
CA ASP A 256 1.42 -2.98 -0.35
C ASP A 256 1.82 -1.56 0.07
N ALA A 257 2.31 -0.74 -0.86
CA ALA A 257 2.63 0.65 -0.55
C ALA A 257 1.40 1.46 -0.13
N MET A 258 0.25 1.21 -0.76
CA MET A 258 -1.02 1.84 -0.37
C MET A 258 -1.51 1.34 1.00
N GLY A 259 -1.32 0.05 1.30
CA GLY A 259 -1.62 -0.56 2.60
C GLY A 259 -0.78 0.05 3.71
N ASP A 260 0.52 0.18 3.50
CA ASP A 260 1.47 0.80 4.42
C ASP A 260 1.13 2.28 4.68
N ASP A 261 0.82 3.05 3.64
CA ASP A 261 0.41 4.46 3.77
C ASP A 261 -0.89 4.59 4.58
N TYR A 262 -1.85 3.69 4.34
CA TYR A 262 -3.09 3.63 5.11
C TYR A 262 -2.84 3.29 6.58
N ALA A 263 -1.96 2.32 6.86
CA ALA A 263 -1.57 1.95 8.21
C ALA A 263 -0.88 3.11 8.94
N LYS A 264 0.08 3.78 8.30
CA LYS A 264 0.77 4.96 8.84
C LYS A 264 -0.19 6.12 9.09
N LEU A 265 -1.16 6.36 8.19
CA LEU A 265 -2.21 7.36 8.42
C LEU A 265 -3.04 7.03 9.67
N GLY A 266 -3.27 5.75 9.96
CA GLY A 266 -3.91 5.26 11.18
C GLY A 266 -3.04 5.36 12.44
N GLY A 267 -1.74 5.65 12.31
CA GLY A 267 -0.78 5.70 13.41
C GLY A 267 -0.17 4.33 13.75
N LEU A 268 -0.09 3.42 12.78
CA LEU A 268 0.68 2.19 12.87
C LEU A 268 2.08 2.40 12.29
N THR A 269 2.99 1.48 12.55
CA THR A 269 4.35 1.51 11.97
C THR A 269 4.42 0.83 10.59
N SER A 270 3.51 -0.12 10.32
CA SER A 270 3.35 -0.85 9.06
C SER A 270 1.96 -1.46 8.98
N GLU A 271 1.60 -2.01 7.84
CA GLU A 271 0.37 -2.75 7.63
C GLU A 271 0.21 -3.92 8.63
N GLU A 272 -1.02 -4.28 8.96
CA GLU A 272 -1.37 -5.33 9.94
C GLU A 272 -2.30 -6.35 9.28
N ASP A 273 -1.90 -7.61 9.27
CA ASP A 273 -2.69 -8.72 8.79
C ASP A 273 -3.59 -9.32 9.91
N LEU A 274 -4.72 -9.88 9.49
CA LEU A 274 -5.69 -10.56 10.37
C LEU A 274 -5.06 -11.76 11.12
N ASN A 275 -4.11 -12.46 10.51
CA ASN A 275 -3.48 -13.67 11.03
C ASN A 275 -2.30 -13.39 11.97
N GLU A 276 -1.89 -12.13 12.12
CA GLU A 276 -0.78 -11.75 12.99
C GLU A 276 -1.05 -12.05 14.46
N THR A 277 0.01 -12.39 15.19
CA THR A 277 -0.10 -12.60 16.64
C THR A 277 -0.31 -11.28 17.37
N THR A 278 -1.06 -11.31 18.49
CA THR A 278 -1.33 -10.11 19.31
C THR A 278 -0.05 -9.34 19.70
N ILE A 279 1.08 -10.03 19.88
CA ILE A 279 2.35 -9.40 20.27
C ILE A 279 2.94 -8.60 19.09
N ILE A 280 2.83 -9.10 17.87
CA ILE A 280 3.28 -8.39 16.66
C ILE A 280 2.43 -7.16 16.46
N SER A 281 1.10 -7.29 16.47
CA SER A 281 0.16 -6.15 16.37
C SER A 281 0.41 -5.08 17.45
N MET A 282 0.69 -5.49 18.69
CA MET A 282 1.08 -4.54 19.76
C MET A 282 2.38 -3.80 19.44
N LYS A 283 3.38 -4.46 18.87
CA LYS A 283 4.65 -3.82 18.50
C LYS A 283 4.47 -2.76 17.39
N LYS A 284 3.55 -2.99 16.47
CA LYS A 284 3.22 -2.04 15.40
C LYS A 284 2.47 -0.80 15.90
N ARG A 285 1.68 -0.92 16.98
CA ARG A 285 0.82 0.15 17.53
C ARG A 285 1.45 0.91 18.69
N LEU A 286 2.16 0.22 19.58
CA LEU A 286 2.64 0.77 20.85
C LEU A 286 3.59 1.96 20.70
N PRO A 287 4.53 2.02 19.77
CA PRO A 287 5.44 3.16 19.61
C PRO A 287 4.70 4.49 19.44
N TRP A 288 3.70 4.51 18.56
CA TRP A 288 2.87 5.71 18.33
C TRP A 288 2.02 6.06 19.56
N LEU A 289 1.41 5.09 20.22
CA LEU A 289 0.61 5.32 21.43
C LEU A 289 1.44 5.93 22.56
N ILE A 290 2.72 5.54 22.69
CA ILE A 290 3.63 6.13 23.68
C ILE A 290 3.93 7.60 23.34
N ILE A 291 4.22 7.91 22.07
CA ILE A 291 4.46 9.28 21.62
C ILE A 291 3.22 10.14 21.90
N LEU A 292 2.05 9.65 21.50
CA LEU A 292 0.77 10.36 21.70
C LEU A 292 0.43 10.56 23.19
N LEU A 293 0.80 9.61 24.06
CA LEU A 293 0.65 9.77 25.50
C LEU A 293 1.42 10.98 26.03
N PHE A 294 2.69 11.12 25.64
CA PHE A 294 3.53 12.25 26.07
C PHE A 294 3.04 13.58 25.47
N LEU A 295 2.62 13.58 24.20
CA LEU A 295 2.02 14.77 23.57
C LEU A 295 0.71 15.16 24.25
N GLY A 296 -0.15 14.19 24.59
CA GLY A 296 -1.39 14.41 25.34
C GLY A 296 -1.16 14.99 26.72
N MET A 297 -0.09 14.58 27.43
CA MET A 297 0.34 15.21 28.68
C MET A 297 0.72 16.68 28.48
N GLY A 298 1.39 17.00 27.35
CA GLY A 298 1.68 18.38 26.97
C GLY A 298 0.40 19.20 26.77
N VAL A 299 -0.57 18.70 26.02
CA VAL A 299 -1.89 19.34 25.84
C VAL A 299 -2.58 19.56 27.19
N SER A 300 -2.60 18.55 28.06
CA SER A 300 -3.20 18.65 29.41
C SER A 300 -2.52 19.74 30.25
N SER A 301 -1.21 19.87 30.15
CA SER A 301 -0.46 20.94 30.84
C SER A 301 -0.86 22.34 30.36
N VAL A 302 -1.12 22.50 29.06
CA VAL A 302 -1.59 23.77 28.48
C VAL A 302 -3.02 24.07 28.93
N VAL A 303 -3.90 23.08 28.99
CA VAL A 303 -5.26 23.24 29.57
C VAL A 303 -5.17 23.79 31.00
N GLY A 304 -4.23 23.31 31.82
CA GLY A 304 -3.99 23.78 33.18
C GLY A 304 -3.67 25.28 33.30
N ILE A 305 -3.05 25.89 32.27
CA ILE A 305 -2.79 27.35 32.22
C ILE A 305 -4.10 28.15 32.23
N PHE A 306 -5.18 27.58 31.67
CA PHE A 306 -6.48 28.23 31.58
C PHE A 306 -7.43 27.87 32.72
N GLU A 307 -6.93 27.29 33.83
CA GLU A 307 -7.76 26.91 34.99
C GLU A 307 -8.54 28.11 35.58
N SER A 308 -7.94 29.32 35.53
CA SER A 308 -8.59 30.57 35.98
C SER A 308 -9.84 30.89 35.15
N VAL A 309 -9.81 30.64 33.83
CA VAL A 309 -10.96 30.87 32.94
C VAL A 309 -12.11 29.92 33.29
N VAL A 310 -11.76 28.66 33.53
CA VAL A 310 -12.73 27.63 33.97
C VAL A 310 -13.33 27.94 35.32
N ALA A 311 -12.56 28.45 36.29
CA ALA A 311 -13.03 28.82 37.60
C ALA A 311 -14.04 29.98 37.55
N VAL A 312 -13.86 30.95 36.67
CA VAL A 312 -14.78 32.09 36.51
C VAL A 312 -16.02 31.70 35.69
N LEU A 313 -15.85 30.93 34.62
CA LEU A 313 -16.93 30.56 33.69
C LEU A 313 -16.97 29.04 33.40
N PRO A 314 -17.45 28.21 34.33
CA PRO A 314 -17.41 26.75 34.22
C PRO A 314 -18.11 26.17 32.96
N ILE A 315 -19.10 26.91 32.40
CA ILE A 315 -19.81 26.48 31.21
C ILE A 315 -18.90 26.28 29.98
N VAL A 316 -17.75 26.95 29.96
CA VAL A 316 -16.77 26.84 28.85
C VAL A 316 -16.29 25.39 28.69
N ILE A 317 -16.12 24.63 29.77
CA ILE A 317 -15.76 23.21 29.74
C ILE A 317 -16.75 22.38 28.90
N CYS A 318 -18.05 22.72 28.97
CA CYS A 318 -19.09 21.93 28.32
C CYS A 318 -18.90 21.84 26.77
N PHE A 319 -18.24 22.84 26.17
CA PHE A 319 -18.08 22.95 24.72
C PHE A 319 -16.65 22.75 24.25
N GLN A 320 -15.69 22.49 25.16
CA GLN A 320 -14.30 22.22 24.84
C GLN A 320 -14.19 21.07 23.84
N SER A 321 -14.78 19.92 24.16
CA SER A 321 -14.72 18.72 23.32
C SER A 321 -15.26 18.97 21.90
N LEU A 322 -16.30 19.80 21.76
CA LEU A 322 -16.86 20.16 20.46
C LEU A 322 -15.84 20.89 19.59
N VAL A 323 -15.08 21.84 20.16
CA VAL A 323 -14.11 22.63 19.42
C VAL A 323 -12.88 21.79 19.06
N LEU A 324 -12.40 20.96 20.01
CA LEU A 324 -11.25 20.06 19.80
C LEU A 324 -11.58 19.02 18.72
N ASP A 325 -12.72 18.35 18.82
CA ASP A 325 -13.15 17.33 17.86
C ASP A 325 -13.24 17.88 16.43
N MET A 326 -13.89 19.04 16.26
CA MET A 326 -14.00 19.66 14.94
C MET A 326 -12.65 20.10 14.38
N ALA A 327 -11.75 20.61 15.21
CA ALA A 327 -10.40 20.99 14.81
C ALA A 327 -9.58 19.75 14.38
N GLY A 328 -9.62 18.67 15.17
CA GLY A 328 -8.97 17.41 14.87
C GLY A 328 -9.44 16.81 13.55
N ASN A 329 -10.77 16.73 13.37
CA ASN A 329 -11.38 16.16 12.16
C ASN A 329 -11.02 16.94 10.89
N VAL A 330 -11.07 18.27 10.91
CA VAL A 330 -10.68 19.08 9.75
C VAL A 330 -9.19 18.95 9.43
N GLY A 331 -8.35 18.89 10.46
CA GLY A 331 -6.91 18.68 10.27
C GLY A 331 -6.61 17.34 9.63
N THR A 332 -7.28 16.27 10.09
CA THR A 332 -7.13 14.93 9.50
C THR A 332 -7.65 14.86 8.06
N GLN A 333 -8.76 15.56 7.73
CA GLN A 333 -9.24 15.67 6.34
C GLN A 333 -8.22 16.39 5.44
N SER A 334 -7.64 17.49 5.90
CA SER A 334 -6.60 18.21 5.14
C SER A 334 -5.31 17.38 5.01
N LEU A 335 -4.96 16.59 6.04
CA LEU A 335 -3.84 15.64 6.01
C LEU A 335 -4.04 14.60 4.90
N ALA A 336 -5.18 13.90 4.89
CA ALA A 336 -5.46 12.85 3.92
C ALA A 336 -5.40 13.36 2.47
N VAL A 337 -5.99 14.56 2.20
CA VAL A 337 -5.89 15.20 0.89
C VAL A 337 -4.44 15.55 0.55
N THR A 338 -3.67 16.03 1.52
CA THR A 338 -2.29 16.48 1.29
C THR A 338 -1.36 15.30 1.02
N ILE A 339 -1.45 14.20 1.79
CA ILE A 339 -0.68 12.98 1.54
C ILE A 339 -0.97 12.50 0.11
N ARG A 340 -2.24 12.34 -0.26
CA ARG A 340 -2.63 11.88 -1.61
C ARG A 340 -2.08 12.77 -2.73
N VAL A 341 -2.04 14.08 -2.52
CA VAL A 341 -1.51 15.03 -3.52
C VAL A 341 0.02 15.04 -3.54
N LEU A 342 0.68 14.76 -2.41
CA LEU A 342 2.15 14.70 -2.34
C LEU A 342 2.74 13.45 -3.01
N MET A 343 1.95 12.40 -3.20
CA MET A 343 2.32 11.22 -4.01
C MET A 343 2.45 11.53 -5.51
N ASP A 344 1.95 12.69 -6.00
CA ASP A 344 2.15 13.15 -7.38
C ASP A 344 3.54 13.82 -7.52
N GLU A 345 4.50 13.14 -8.14
CA GLU A 345 5.89 13.61 -8.35
C GLU A 345 6.02 15.00 -9.02
N ASN A 346 5.00 15.43 -9.75
CA ASN A 346 5.00 16.69 -10.50
C ASN A 346 4.62 17.93 -9.66
N LEU A 347 4.69 17.86 -8.33
CA LEU A 347 4.33 18.92 -7.41
C LEU A 347 5.43 19.99 -7.30
N ASN A 348 5.32 21.04 -8.11
CA ASN A 348 6.13 22.24 -7.93
C ASN A 348 5.63 23.13 -6.76
N THR A 349 6.49 24.03 -6.29
CA THR A 349 6.19 24.93 -5.17
C THR A 349 4.88 25.73 -5.36
N ARG A 350 4.53 26.08 -6.60
CA ARG A 350 3.29 26.82 -6.91
C ARG A 350 2.05 25.97 -6.65
N LYS A 351 2.07 24.67 -7.02
CA LYS A 351 0.98 23.74 -6.75
C LYS A 351 0.83 23.49 -5.23
N LYS A 352 1.95 23.35 -4.50
CA LYS A 352 1.96 23.22 -3.03
C LYS A 352 1.32 24.43 -2.34
N LEU A 353 1.67 25.65 -2.74
CA LEU A 353 1.06 26.88 -2.21
C LEU A 353 -0.41 27.01 -2.59
N TYR A 354 -0.79 26.57 -3.78
CA TYR A 354 -2.20 26.54 -4.20
C TYR A 354 -3.02 25.58 -3.33
N LEU A 355 -2.50 24.37 -3.04
CA LEU A 355 -3.13 23.41 -2.16
C LEU A 355 -3.34 23.99 -0.76
N LEU A 356 -2.29 24.56 -0.15
CA LEU A 356 -2.39 25.22 1.16
C LEU A 356 -3.48 26.31 1.16
N GLY A 357 -3.49 27.18 0.16
CA GLY A 357 -4.51 28.23 0.04
C GLY A 357 -5.92 27.68 -0.21
N LYS A 358 -6.05 26.51 -0.84
CA LYS A 358 -7.32 25.82 -1.03
C LYS A 358 -7.83 25.26 0.29
N GLU A 359 -6.99 24.55 1.04
CA GLU A 359 -7.36 23.93 2.32
C GLU A 359 -7.72 25.00 3.39
N ILE A 360 -6.98 26.09 3.46
CA ILE A 360 -7.31 27.24 4.33
C ILE A 360 -8.70 27.79 4.01
N ARG A 361 -9.05 27.95 2.72
CA ARG A 361 -10.39 28.42 2.32
C ARG A 361 -11.47 27.44 2.68
N ILE A 362 -11.22 26.12 2.52
CA ILE A 362 -12.17 25.06 2.93
C ILE A 362 -12.38 25.11 4.45
N GLY A 363 -11.30 25.17 5.25
CA GLY A 363 -11.38 25.34 6.70
C GLY A 363 -12.17 26.57 7.12
N PHE A 364 -11.97 27.70 6.43
CA PHE A 364 -12.70 28.93 6.71
C PHE A 364 -14.21 28.82 6.42
N PHE A 365 -14.60 28.31 5.26
CA PHE A 365 -16.03 28.18 4.92
C PHE A 365 -16.72 27.13 5.78
N ASN A 366 -16.08 26.01 6.06
CA ASN A 366 -16.59 25.01 6.98
C ASN A 366 -16.72 25.57 8.41
N GLY A 367 -15.70 26.32 8.86
CA GLY A 367 -15.72 27.01 10.14
C GLY A 367 -16.87 28.00 10.27
N ILE A 368 -17.13 28.85 9.26
CA ILE A 368 -18.27 29.75 9.25
C ILE A 368 -19.59 28.98 9.31
N SER A 369 -19.75 27.94 8.49
CA SER A 369 -20.98 27.16 8.43
C SER A 369 -21.29 26.51 9.78
N LEU A 370 -20.31 25.83 10.37
CA LEU A 370 -20.46 25.20 11.67
C LEU A 370 -20.53 26.20 12.82
N GLY A 371 -19.79 27.30 12.74
CA GLY A 371 -19.84 28.38 13.71
C GLY A 371 -21.20 29.05 13.79
N LEU A 372 -21.86 29.29 12.66
CA LEU A 372 -23.24 29.82 12.60
C LEU A 372 -24.24 28.78 13.15
N MET A 373 -24.07 27.53 12.83
CA MET A 373 -24.90 26.47 13.40
C MET A 373 -24.73 26.40 14.93
N ALA A 374 -23.48 26.45 15.42
CA ALA A 374 -23.17 26.46 16.85
C ALA A 374 -23.78 27.69 17.53
N LEU A 375 -23.68 28.87 16.94
CA LEU A 375 -24.30 30.11 17.47
C LEU A 375 -25.79 29.89 17.75
N VAL A 376 -26.53 29.35 16.78
CA VAL A 376 -27.99 29.17 16.91
C VAL A 376 -28.34 28.04 17.87
N PHE A 377 -27.81 26.82 17.60
CA PHE A 377 -28.21 25.65 18.37
C PHE A 377 -27.70 25.69 19.82
N LEU A 378 -26.44 26.10 20.05
CA LEU A 378 -25.91 26.21 21.40
C LEU A 378 -26.51 27.40 22.15
N GLY A 379 -26.78 28.52 21.48
CA GLY A 379 -27.46 29.64 22.11
C GLY A 379 -28.81 29.26 22.69
N VAL A 380 -29.63 28.55 21.91
CA VAL A 380 -30.93 28.00 22.36
C VAL A 380 -30.71 26.96 23.45
N TYR A 381 -29.78 26.02 23.29
CA TYR A 381 -29.47 25.01 24.29
C TYR A 381 -29.06 25.62 25.65
N ILE A 382 -28.15 26.60 25.64
CA ILE A 382 -27.67 27.27 26.85
C ILE A 382 -28.79 28.00 27.54
N HIS A 383 -29.65 28.69 26.80
CA HIS A 383 -30.79 29.39 27.39
C HIS A 383 -31.78 28.43 28.06
N PHE A 384 -32.24 27.39 27.33
CA PHE A 384 -33.30 26.54 27.84
C PHE A 384 -32.81 25.50 28.86
N PHE A 385 -31.66 24.91 28.67
CA PHE A 385 -31.17 23.82 29.53
C PHE A 385 -30.22 24.26 30.64
N LYS A 386 -29.39 25.30 30.37
CA LYS A 386 -28.45 25.84 31.35
C LYS A 386 -28.99 27.07 32.11
N LYS A 387 -30.17 27.59 31.67
CA LYS A 387 -30.90 28.70 32.32
C LYS A 387 -30.17 30.04 32.31
N TYR A 388 -29.25 30.27 31.36
CA TYR A 388 -28.61 31.56 31.16
C TYR A 388 -29.58 32.56 30.48
N ALA A 389 -29.40 33.84 30.71
CA ALA A 389 -30.11 34.89 29.97
C ALA A 389 -29.82 34.80 28.48
N TRP A 390 -30.77 35.23 27.65
CA TRP A 390 -30.61 35.15 26.18
C TRP A 390 -29.31 35.80 25.71
N LEU A 391 -29.00 37.00 26.21
CA LEU A 391 -27.77 37.70 25.81
C LEU A 391 -26.52 36.89 26.14
N SER A 392 -26.39 36.44 27.40
CA SER A 392 -25.23 35.62 27.83
C SER A 392 -25.15 34.30 27.06
N ALA A 393 -26.29 33.64 26.78
CA ALA A 393 -26.34 32.42 26.05
C ALA A 393 -25.79 32.59 24.62
N PHE A 394 -26.20 33.67 23.91
CA PHE A 394 -25.71 33.96 22.54
C PHE A 394 -24.30 34.52 22.54
N LEU A 395 -23.83 35.18 23.57
CA LEU A 395 -22.43 35.58 23.68
C LEU A 395 -21.50 34.37 23.88
N ILE A 396 -21.89 33.43 24.72
CA ILE A 396 -21.13 32.17 24.94
C ILE A 396 -21.12 31.33 23.64
N SER A 397 -22.30 31.13 23.04
CA SER A 397 -22.36 30.36 21.77
C SER A 397 -21.65 31.05 20.61
N GLY A 398 -21.63 32.37 20.56
CA GLY A 398 -20.89 33.16 19.62
C GLY A 398 -19.36 33.01 19.78
N CYS A 399 -18.89 32.97 21.04
CA CYS A 399 -17.49 32.67 21.34
C CYS A 399 -17.11 31.26 20.86
N VAL A 400 -17.94 30.24 21.11
CA VAL A 400 -17.74 28.89 20.60
C VAL A 400 -17.70 28.88 19.07
N GLY A 401 -18.65 29.55 18.41
CA GLY A 401 -18.71 29.65 16.95
C GLY A 401 -17.48 30.33 16.34
N LEU A 402 -17.01 31.42 16.94
CA LEU A 402 -15.78 32.08 16.51
C LEU A 402 -14.55 31.19 16.72
N SER A 403 -14.51 30.47 17.84
CA SER A 403 -13.43 29.53 18.13
C SER A 403 -13.38 28.40 17.10
N LEU A 404 -14.53 27.90 16.67
CA LEU A 404 -14.62 26.90 15.58
C LEU A 404 -14.03 27.45 14.27
N VAL A 405 -14.36 28.67 13.87
CA VAL A 405 -13.81 29.29 12.65
C VAL A 405 -12.29 29.36 12.72
N VAL A 406 -11.74 29.91 13.81
CA VAL A 406 -10.29 30.08 13.94
C VAL A 406 -9.58 28.73 14.05
N ALA A 407 -10.08 27.84 14.91
CA ALA A 407 -9.47 26.52 15.09
C ALA A 407 -9.46 25.71 13.81
N MET A 408 -10.55 25.66 13.03
CA MET A 408 -10.64 24.92 11.78
C MET A 408 -9.72 25.49 10.68
N VAL A 409 -9.56 26.82 10.60
CA VAL A 409 -8.61 27.45 9.67
C VAL A 409 -7.18 27.03 10.01
N VAL A 410 -6.80 27.15 11.28
CA VAL A 410 -5.43 26.79 11.72
C VAL A 410 -5.18 25.31 11.60
N SER A 411 -6.17 24.47 11.92
CA SER A 411 -6.07 23.00 11.79
C SER A 411 -5.93 22.55 10.34
N SER A 412 -6.68 23.14 9.40
CA SER A 412 -6.48 22.87 7.97
C SER A 412 -5.08 23.26 7.49
N MET A 413 -4.56 24.39 7.98
CA MET A 413 -3.20 24.83 7.66
C MET A 413 -2.17 23.84 8.21
N ILE A 414 -2.31 23.36 9.44
CA ILE A 414 -1.40 22.39 10.07
C ILE A 414 -1.48 21.06 9.34
N GLY A 415 -2.70 20.51 9.11
CA GLY A 415 -2.91 19.26 8.38
C GLY A 415 -2.32 19.26 6.98
N THR A 416 -2.11 20.45 6.38
CA THR A 416 -1.48 20.58 5.07
C THR A 416 0.03 20.85 5.19
N THR A 417 0.49 21.68 6.12
CA THR A 417 1.90 22.10 6.18
C THR A 417 2.80 21.04 6.81
N VAL A 418 2.30 20.25 7.77
CA VAL A 418 3.10 19.22 8.45
C VAL A 418 3.55 18.11 7.48
N PRO A 419 2.67 17.47 6.69
CA PRO A 419 3.11 16.47 5.71
C PRO A 419 3.99 17.09 4.60
N MET A 420 3.72 18.32 4.17
CA MET A 420 4.61 19.03 3.23
C MET A 420 6.01 19.27 3.80
N PHE A 421 6.12 19.50 5.09
CA PHE A 421 7.40 19.64 5.78
C PHE A 421 8.15 18.32 5.82
N PHE A 422 7.49 17.21 6.16
CA PHE A 422 8.11 15.88 6.17
C PHE A 422 8.60 15.49 4.77
N HIS A 423 7.76 15.66 3.76
CA HIS A 423 8.17 15.45 2.37
C HIS A 423 9.42 16.30 1.98
N LYS A 424 9.52 17.55 2.45
CA LYS A 424 10.67 18.41 2.15
C LYS A 424 11.98 17.92 2.77
N ILE A 425 11.90 17.27 3.91
CA ILE A 425 13.09 16.72 4.60
C ILE A 425 13.32 15.23 4.26
N HIS A 426 12.69 14.74 3.18
CA HIS A 426 12.78 13.36 2.72
C HIS A 426 12.34 12.33 3.78
N VAL A 427 11.35 12.70 4.61
CA VAL A 427 10.64 11.80 5.51
C VAL A 427 9.26 11.54 4.88
N ASP A 428 8.83 10.29 4.91
CA ASP A 428 7.53 9.89 4.39
C ASP A 428 6.40 10.76 4.98
N PRO A 429 5.59 11.44 4.13
CA PRO A 429 4.49 12.29 4.59
C PRO A 429 3.42 11.54 5.40
N ALA A 430 3.24 10.25 5.16
CA ALA A 430 2.26 9.41 5.88
C ALA A 430 2.62 9.25 7.37
N VAL A 431 3.89 9.43 7.75
CA VAL A 431 4.34 9.50 9.15
C VAL A 431 3.66 10.65 9.92
N ALA A 432 3.20 11.71 9.23
CA ALA A 432 2.34 12.75 9.83
C ALA A 432 0.93 12.22 10.13
N SER A 433 0.83 11.10 10.82
CA SER A 433 -0.39 10.31 11.06
C SER A 433 -1.59 11.14 11.56
N GLY A 434 -2.80 10.62 11.28
CA GLY A 434 -4.04 11.23 11.77
C GLY A 434 -4.02 11.52 13.28
N PRO A 435 -3.66 10.55 14.14
CA PRO A 435 -3.55 10.77 15.59
C PRO A 435 -2.53 11.85 15.99
N LEU A 436 -1.40 11.97 15.30
CA LEU A 436 -0.43 13.03 15.56
C LEU A 436 -1.01 14.40 15.22
N ILE A 437 -1.59 14.55 14.04
CA ILE A 437 -2.22 15.80 13.60
C ILE A 437 -3.39 16.19 14.52
N THR A 438 -4.21 15.22 14.94
CA THR A 438 -5.29 15.46 15.90
C THR A 438 -4.75 16.01 17.22
N THR A 439 -3.69 15.43 17.79
CA THR A 439 -3.10 15.90 19.05
C THR A 439 -2.51 17.31 18.93
N VAL A 440 -1.86 17.63 17.82
CA VAL A 440 -1.35 18.99 17.56
C VAL A 440 -2.52 19.98 17.42
N ASN A 441 -3.59 19.59 16.72
CA ASN A 441 -4.78 20.42 16.57
C ASN A 441 -5.55 20.62 17.87
N ASP A 442 -5.55 19.63 18.78
CA ASP A 442 -6.11 19.77 20.13
C ASP A 442 -5.41 20.91 20.90
N LEU A 443 -4.08 20.98 20.82
CA LEU A 443 -3.33 22.09 21.42
C LEU A 443 -3.76 23.44 20.87
N VAL A 444 -3.88 23.55 19.53
CA VAL A 444 -4.34 24.78 18.87
C VAL A 444 -5.77 25.13 19.28
N ALA A 445 -6.65 24.15 19.30
CA ALA A 445 -8.06 24.32 19.66
C ALA A 445 -8.22 24.78 21.11
N VAL A 446 -7.46 24.18 22.04
CA VAL A 446 -7.42 24.58 23.46
C VAL A 446 -7.00 26.06 23.60
N VAL A 447 -5.86 26.42 23.03
CA VAL A 447 -5.35 27.80 23.12
C VAL A 447 -6.32 28.80 22.46
N THR A 448 -6.86 28.46 21.31
CA THR A 448 -7.82 29.31 20.61
C THR A 448 -9.11 29.47 21.41
N TYR A 449 -9.70 28.39 21.88
CA TYR A 449 -10.99 28.41 22.56
C TYR A 449 -10.92 29.13 23.91
N TYR A 450 -10.00 28.71 24.78
CA TYR A 450 -9.86 29.33 26.09
C TYR A 450 -9.30 30.75 26.01
N GLY A 451 -8.40 31.03 25.05
CA GLY A 451 -7.90 32.37 24.81
C GLY A 451 -9.02 33.32 24.38
N LEU A 452 -9.88 32.91 23.43
CA LEU A 452 -11.04 33.69 23.03
C LEU A 452 -12.07 33.82 24.16
N ALA A 453 -12.32 32.76 24.92
CA ALA A 453 -13.21 32.82 26.08
C ALA A 453 -12.72 33.81 27.13
N MET A 454 -11.41 33.81 27.40
CA MET A 454 -10.80 34.78 28.33
C MET A 454 -11.00 36.20 27.85
N VAL A 455 -10.56 36.49 26.60
CA VAL A 455 -10.62 37.87 26.08
C VAL A 455 -12.05 38.37 25.89
N PHE A 456 -12.91 37.60 25.23
CA PHE A 456 -14.26 38.05 24.91
C PHE A 456 -15.24 37.94 26.09
N LEU A 457 -15.33 36.79 26.73
CA LEU A 457 -16.36 36.54 27.74
C LEU A 457 -16.00 37.21 29.07
N ILE A 458 -14.74 37.14 29.52
CA ILE A 458 -14.33 37.65 30.83
C ILE A 458 -13.90 39.10 30.72
N ASP A 459 -12.93 39.44 29.86
CA ASP A 459 -12.31 40.79 29.84
C ASP A 459 -13.21 41.83 29.17
N VAL A 460 -13.93 41.49 28.06
CA VAL A 460 -14.75 42.44 27.30
C VAL A 460 -16.19 42.48 27.77
N PHE A 461 -16.84 41.30 27.93
CA PHE A 461 -18.29 41.23 28.27
C PHE A 461 -18.56 41.02 29.72
N HIS A 462 -17.55 40.72 30.57
CA HIS A 462 -17.65 40.55 32.03
C HIS A 462 -18.77 39.57 32.42
N ILE A 463 -18.84 38.42 31.74
CA ILE A 463 -19.84 37.37 32.03
C ILE A 463 -19.35 36.41 33.08
#